data_9611e3e505a2691f69d1c217602eb58c
#
_entry.id   9611e3e505a2691f69d1c217602eb58c
#
_cell.length_a   1.000
_cell.length_b   1.000
_cell.length_c   1.000
_cell.angle_alpha   90.00
_cell.angle_beta   90.00
_cell.angle_gamma   90.00
#
_symmetry.space_group_name_H-M   'P 1'
#
loop_
_entity.id
_entity.type
_entity.pdbx_description
1 polymer ?
#
loop_
_entity_poly.entity_id
_entity_poly.type
_entity_poly.pdbx_seq_one_letter_code
_entity_poly.pdbx_strand_id
1 'polypeptide(L)'
;TRRSSDLNVIFKMKAGGAVNGTIRVAGDKSMSHRSIMLGALAEGLTEVEGFLEGEDSLATLQAFRDMGVVIEGPDAGKVKIHGVGVNGLKAPPGPIYLGNSGTGMRLFSGLLAGQAFDTELTGDESLSKRPMERVAAPLRLMGASIESNEGGRPPLKIKGGQQLKGIDYDMPMASAQVKSCLLLAGMYADGETRVTEPAPTRDHTERMLNGF
;
A
#
# COMPACT_ATOMS: atom_id res chain seq x y z
N THR A 1 0.96 -16.11 14.63
CA THR A 1 1.76 -14.99 15.15
C THR A 1 0.90 -14.14 16.06
N ARG A 2 1.22 -14.12 17.36
CA ARG A 2 0.46 -13.35 18.35
C ARG A 2 0.71 -11.85 18.15
N ARG A 3 -0.35 -11.05 18.18
CA ARG A 3 -0.28 -9.59 18.07
C ARG A 3 0.52 -9.00 19.22
N SER A 4 1.38 -8.04 18.95
CA SER A 4 2.21 -7.37 19.97
C SER A 4 1.41 -6.56 20.99
N SER A 5 0.11 -6.30 20.73
CA SER A 5 -0.80 -5.58 21.61
C SER A 5 -1.40 -6.41 22.75
N ASP A 6 -1.33 -7.75 22.66
CA ASP A 6 -2.06 -8.63 23.56
C ASP A 6 -1.20 -9.30 24.63
N LEU A 7 0.10 -8.93 24.70
CA LEU A 7 1.05 -9.52 25.61
C LEU A 7 1.77 -8.43 26.41
N ASN A 8 1.60 -8.43 27.72
CA ASN A 8 2.55 -7.76 28.64
C ASN A 8 3.89 -8.52 28.61
N VAL A 9 4.66 -8.36 27.53
CA VAL A 9 5.97 -8.98 27.39
C VAL A 9 7.01 -8.01 27.92
N ILE A 10 7.72 -8.42 28.96
CA ILE A 10 8.85 -7.67 29.53
C ILE A 10 10.13 -8.27 28.98
N PHE A 11 10.87 -7.50 28.19
CA PHE A 11 12.22 -7.86 27.75
C PHE A 11 13.23 -7.36 28.79
N LYS A 12 13.93 -8.29 29.46
CA LYS A 12 15.04 -7.97 30.34
C LYS A 12 16.35 -8.19 29.60
N MET A 13 17.07 -7.12 29.34
CA MET A 13 18.37 -7.16 28.66
C MET A 13 19.47 -7.03 29.68
N LYS A 14 20.52 -7.86 29.57
CA LYS A 14 21.78 -7.70 30.29
C LYS A 14 22.86 -7.22 29.36
N ALA A 15 23.69 -6.31 29.79
CA ALA A 15 24.87 -5.88 29.05
C ALA A 15 25.90 -7.03 28.97
N GLY A 16 26.63 -7.10 27.89
CA GLY A 16 27.69 -8.08 27.61
C GLY A 16 27.34 -9.09 26.54
N GLY A 17 28.36 -9.75 26.05
CA GLY A 17 28.29 -10.69 24.92
C GLY A 17 28.85 -10.12 23.64
N ALA A 18 29.31 -10.99 22.75
CA ALA A 18 29.73 -10.66 21.39
C ALA A 18 28.81 -11.40 20.41
N VAL A 19 28.39 -10.73 19.36
CA VAL A 19 27.62 -11.34 18.27
C VAL A 19 28.54 -11.45 17.06
N ASN A 20 28.81 -12.68 16.61
CA ASN A 20 29.58 -12.98 15.42
C ASN A 20 28.77 -13.91 14.53
N GLY A 21 28.73 -13.61 13.25
CA GLY A 21 28.06 -14.46 12.25
C GLY A 21 27.39 -13.65 11.16
N THR A 22 26.93 -14.37 10.14
CA THR A 22 26.15 -13.82 9.03
C THR A 22 24.75 -14.38 9.12
N ILE A 23 23.75 -13.52 9.06
CA ILE A 23 22.34 -13.92 8.99
C ILE A 23 21.72 -13.39 7.71
N ARG A 24 20.75 -14.12 7.17
CA ARG A 24 19.83 -13.62 6.15
C ARG A 24 18.55 -13.14 6.84
N VAL A 25 18.26 -11.86 6.71
CA VAL A 25 17.00 -11.28 7.23
C VAL A 25 15.83 -11.61 6.32
N ALA A 26 14.61 -11.56 6.85
CA ALA A 26 13.39 -11.65 6.05
C ALA A 26 13.29 -10.48 5.05
N GLY A 27 12.46 -10.64 4.02
CA GLY A 27 12.18 -9.59 3.06
C GLY A 27 11.62 -8.32 3.70
N ASP A 28 11.82 -7.18 3.05
CA ASP A 28 11.27 -5.90 3.52
C ASP A 28 9.77 -5.82 3.23
N LYS A 29 8.99 -5.45 4.25
CA LYS A 29 7.53 -5.33 4.14
C LYS A 29 7.12 -4.26 3.12
N SER A 30 7.77 -3.12 3.12
CA SER A 30 7.44 -2.00 2.24
C SER A 30 7.70 -2.31 0.77
N MET A 31 8.78 -3.05 0.49
CA MET A 31 9.10 -3.55 -0.84
C MET A 31 8.11 -4.63 -1.27
N SER A 32 7.74 -5.54 -0.37
CA SER A 32 6.78 -6.61 -0.67
C SER A 32 5.39 -6.09 -1.05
N HIS A 33 4.87 -5.06 -0.35
CA HIS A 33 3.62 -4.41 -0.77
C HIS A 33 3.73 -3.86 -2.20
N ARG A 34 4.81 -3.14 -2.49
CA ARG A 34 4.98 -2.46 -3.77
C ARG A 34 5.26 -3.41 -4.92
N SER A 35 5.97 -4.50 -4.68
CA SER A 35 6.22 -5.51 -5.73
C SER A 35 4.90 -6.12 -6.22
N ILE A 36 3.95 -6.38 -5.31
CA ILE A 36 2.62 -6.83 -5.71
C ILE A 36 1.87 -5.71 -6.46
N MET A 37 1.84 -4.49 -5.92
CA MET A 37 1.10 -3.38 -6.51
C MET A 37 1.59 -3.03 -7.91
N LEU A 38 2.90 -2.81 -8.06
CA LEU A 38 3.48 -2.39 -9.34
C LEU A 38 3.52 -3.55 -10.33
N GLY A 39 3.85 -4.78 -9.88
CA GLY A 39 3.80 -5.96 -10.72
C GLY A 39 2.41 -6.27 -11.25
N ALA A 40 1.36 -5.98 -10.46
CA ALA A 40 -0.03 -6.13 -10.91
C ALA A 40 -0.42 -5.09 -11.96
N LEU A 41 0.09 -3.86 -11.85
CA LEU A 41 -0.16 -2.77 -12.80
C LEU A 41 0.77 -2.77 -14.01
N ALA A 42 1.86 -3.54 -13.98
CA ALA A 42 2.73 -3.72 -15.13
C ALA A 42 2.06 -4.58 -16.20
N GLU A 43 2.66 -4.64 -17.38
CA GLU A 43 2.32 -5.60 -18.43
C GLU A 43 3.31 -6.77 -18.41
N GLY A 44 2.80 -7.99 -18.55
CA GLY A 44 3.63 -9.20 -18.58
C GLY A 44 3.88 -9.83 -17.21
N LEU A 45 4.99 -10.55 -17.08
CA LEU A 45 5.33 -11.33 -15.89
C LEU A 45 6.35 -10.60 -15.01
N THR A 46 6.01 -10.39 -13.76
CA THR A 46 6.94 -9.93 -12.71
C THR A 46 7.27 -11.08 -11.78
N GLU A 47 8.54 -11.40 -11.64
CA GLU A 47 9.04 -12.39 -10.69
C GLU A 47 9.66 -11.69 -9.47
N VAL A 48 9.24 -12.09 -8.28
CA VAL A 48 9.67 -11.51 -7.00
C VAL A 48 10.34 -12.58 -6.17
N GLU A 49 11.54 -12.29 -5.66
CA GLU A 49 12.24 -13.12 -4.68
C GLU A 49 12.41 -12.37 -3.35
N GLY A 50 12.35 -13.11 -2.25
CA GLY A 50 12.45 -12.54 -0.92
C GLY A 50 11.18 -11.79 -0.47
N PHE A 51 10.04 -12.14 -1.01
CA PHE A 51 8.74 -11.60 -0.56
C PHE A 51 8.52 -11.91 0.92
N LEU A 52 8.12 -10.91 1.68
CA LEU A 52 7.75 -11.09 3.09
C LEU A 52 6.36 -11.69 3.20
N GLU A 53 6.27 -12.95 3.61
CA GLU A 53 5.02 -13.67 3.84
C GLU A 53 4.36 -13.30 5.18
N GLY A 54 4.25 -11.99 5.45
CA GLY A 54 3.55 -11.45 6.61
C GLY A 54 2.09 -11.14 6.30
N GLU A 55 1.23 -11.13 7.31
CA GLU A 55 -0.22 -10.89 7.19
C GLU A 55 -0.54 -9.64 6.35
N ASP A 56 0.17 -8.54 6.58
CA ASP A 56 -0.01 -7.28 5.85
C ASP A 56 0.25 -7.43 4.34
N SER A 57 1.34 -8.09 3.98
CA SER A 57 1.74 -8.30 2.58
C SER A 57 0.83 -9.31 1.88
N LEU A 58 0.40 -10.35 2.60
CA LEU A 58 -0.56 -11.36 2.11
C LEU A 58 -1.94 -10.75 1.88
N ALA A 59 -2.38 -9.82 2.75
CA ALA A 59 -3.63 -9.08 2.53
C ALA A 59 -3.58 -8.25 1.24
N THR A 60 -2.43 -7.60 0.95
CA THR A 60 -2.23 -6.88 -0.32
C THR A 60 -2.27 -7.83 -1.52
N LEU A 61 -1.59 -8.97 -1.44
CA LEU A 61 -1.59 -9.98 -2.50
C LEU A 61 -3.01 -10.49 -2.78
N GLN A 62 -3.77 -10.80 -1.72
CA GLN A 62 -5.16 -11.28 -1.86
C GLN A 62 -6.05 -10.21 -2.50
N ALA A 63 -5.90 -8.95 -2.11
CA ALA A 63 -6.67 -7.86 -2.70
C ALA A 63 -6.47 -7.77 -4.23
N PHE A 64 -5.25 -7.97 -4.73
CA PHE A 64 -5.02 -7.98 -6.19
C PHE A 64 -5.57 -9.24 -6.87
N ARG A 65 -5.55 -10.39 -6.21
CA ARG A 65 -6.26 -11.58 -6.72
C ARG A 65 -7.76 -11.33 -6.84
N ASP A 66 -8.36 -10.70 -5.84
CA ASP A 66 -9.79 -10.34 -5.84
C ASP A 66 -10.11 -9.33 -6.96
N MET A 67 -9.13 -8.51 -7.36
CA MET A 67 -9.24 -7.60 -8.50
C MET A 67 -8.84 -8.24 -9.85
N GLY A 68 -8.71 -9.56 -9.91
CA GLY A 68 -8.54 -10.32 -11.14
C GLY A 68 -7.10 -10.52 -11.61
N VAL A 69 -6.11 -10.19 -10.79
CA VAL A 69 -4.70 -10.44 -11.10
C VAL A 69 -4.33 -11.89 -10.77
N VAL A 70 -3.73 -12.59 -11.71
CA VAL A 70 -3.20 -13.95 -11.48
C VAL A 70 -1.86 -13.82 -10.77
N ILE A 71 -1.79 -14.34 -9.54
CA ILE A 71 -0.59 -14.32 -8.72
C ILE A 71 -0.30 -15.74 -8.21
N GLU A 72 0.82 -16.29 -8.63
CA GLU A 72 1.32 -17.59 -8.19
C GLU A 72 2.21 -17.43 -6.96
N GLY A 73 2.10 -18.35 -6.01
CA GLY A 73 2.80 -18.26 -4.73
C GLY A 73 2.00 -17.49 -3.67
N PRO A 74 2.62 -17.02 -2.57
CA PRO A 74 4.05 -17.16 -2.29
C PRO A 74 4.46 -18.61 -1.99
N ASP A 75 5.66 -18.96 -2.39
CA ASP A 75 6.31 -20.21 -2.03
C ASP A 75 7.78 -19.90 -1.70
N ALA A 76 8.16 -20.09 -0.44
CA ALA A 76 9.50 -19.77 0.08
C ALA A 76 9.96 -18.35 -0.31
N GLY A 77 9.08 -17.37 -0.23
CA GLY A 77 9.33 -15.98 -0.57
C GLY A 77 9.39 -15.68 -2.07
N LYS A 78 8.95 -16.62 -2.92
CA LYS A 78 8.86 -16.40 -4.37
C LYS A 78 7.41 -16.17 -4.79
N VAL A 79 7.21 -15.15 -5.60
CA VAL A 79 5.89 -14.78 -6.15
C VAL A 79 6.05 -14.47 -7.64
N LYS A 80 5.09 -14.93 -8.45
CA LYS A 80 4.96 -14.55 -9.86
C LYS A 80 3.64 -13.80 -10.05
N ILE A 81 3.72 -12.66 -10.69
CA ILE A 81 2.59 -11.75 -10.88
C ILE A 81 2.39 -11.55 -12.36
N HIS A 82 1.24 -11.96 -12.87
CA HIS A 82 0.82 -11.72 -14.25
C HIS A 82 0.11 -10.37 -14.30
N GLY A 83 0.87 -9.32 -14.59
CA GLY A 83 0.37 -7.95 -14.60
C GLY A 83 -0.70 -7.74 -15.66
N VAL A 84 -1.67 -6.90 -15.33
CA VAL A 84 -2.86 -6.64 -16.16
C VAL A 84 -2.85 -5.24 -16.80
N GLY A 85 -1.78 -4.49 -16.58
CA GLY A 85 -1.69 -3.09 -16.98
C GLY A 85 -2.42 -2.14 -16.03
N VAL A 86 -2.16 -0.85 -16.15
CA VAL A 86 -2.69 0.19 -15.24
C VAL A 86 -4.23 0.25 -15.23
N ASN A 87 -4.88 -0.14 -16.32
CA ASN A 87 -6.34 -0.12 -16.49
C ASN A 87 -6.98 -1.53 -16.48
N GLY A 88 -6.21 -2.58 -16.19
CA GLY A 88 -6.69 -3.96 -16.32
C GLY A 88 -7.31 -4.55 -15.04
N LEU A 89 -7.28 -3.83 -13.93
CA LEU A 89 -7.91 -4.28 -12.68
C LEU A 89 -9.43 -4.35 -12.82
N LYS A 90 -10.04 -5.29 -12.13
CA LYS A 90 -11.51 -5.50 -12.09
C LYS A 90 -12.06 -5.13 -10.72
N ALA A 91 -13.34 -4.77 -10.68
CA ALA A 91 -14.02 -4.56 -9.41
C ALA A 91 -13.90 -5.81 -8.52
N PRO A 92 -13.49 -5.67 -7.25
CA PRO A 92 -13.47 -6.79 -6.33
C PRO A 92 -14.89 -7.26 -6.00
N PRO A 93 -15.07 -8.52 -5.57
CA PRO A 93 -16.40 -9.08 -5.28
C PRO A 93 -17.06 -8.48 -4.01
N GLY A 94 -16.32 -7.70 -3.26
CA GLY A 94 -16.78 -7.05 -2.02
C GLY A 94 -15.72 -6.13 -1.43
N PRO A 95 -15.90 -5.68 -0.17
CA PRO A 95 -14.92 -4.84 0.50
C PRO A 95 -13.55 -5.51 0.57
N ILE A 96 -12.51 -4.73 0.29
CA ILE A 96 -11.12 -5.18 0.40
C ILE A 96 -10.71 -5.13 1.87
N TYR A 97 -10.46 -6.29 2.44
CA TYR A 97 -10.00 -6.42 3.83
C TYR A 97 -8.48 -6.42 3.91
N LEU A 98 -7.91 -5.44 4.61
CA LEU A 98 -6.47 -5.22 4.69
C LEU A 98 -5.85 -5.57 6.06
N GLY A 99 -6.61 -6.28 6.92
CA GLY A 99 -6.13 -6.67 8.25
C GLY A 99 -5.68 -5.47 9.07
N ASN A 100 -4.43 -5.48 9.55
CA ASN A 100 -3.81 -4.37 10.28
C ASN A 100 -2.92 -3.47 9.40
N SER A 101 -2.96 -3.63 8.08
CA SER A 101 -2.03 -2.96 7.16
C SER A 101 -2.36 -1.50 6.91
N GLY A 102 -1.85 -0.61 7.75
CA GLY A 102 -1.94 0.83 7.50
C GLY A 102 -1.16 1.27 6.26
N THR A 103 -0.11 0.54 5.87
CA THR A 103 0.61 0.78 4.61
C THR A 103 -0.28 0.41 3.43
N GLY A 104 -0.82 -0.81 3.44
CA GLY A 104 -1.74 -1.27 2.39
C GLY A 104 -2.87 -0.27 2.18
N MET A 105 -3.61 0.07 3.23
CA MET A 105 -4.76 0.98 3.13
C MET A 105 -4.41 2.34 2.51
N ARG A 106 -3.29 2.95 2.90
CA ARG A 106 -2.89 4.25 2.35
C ARG A 106 -2.45 4.19 0.89
N LEU A 107 -1.69 3.16 0.51
CA LEU A 107 -1.24 2.98 -0.87
C LEU A 107 -2.42 2.61 -1.78
N PHE A 108 -3.30 1.69 -1.34
CA PHE A 108 -4.52 1.35 -2.07
C PHE A 108 -5.43 2.56 -2.27
N SER A 109 -5.54 3.46 -1.29
CA SER A 109 -6.35 4.67 -1.46
C SER A 109 -5.92 5.49 -2.68
N GLY A 110 -4.62 5.64 -2.90
CA GLY A 110 -4.10 6.33 -4.08
C GLY A 110 -4.34 5.57 -5.38
N LEU A 111 -3.99 4.29 -5.41
CA LEU A 111 -4.14 3.43 -6.57
C LEU A 111 -5.61 3.30 -7.01
N LEU A 112 -6.52 3.07 -6.06
CA LEU A 112 -7.93 2.81 -6.34
C LEU A 112 -8.70 4.09 -6.67
N ALA A 113 -8.23 5.26 -6.24
CA ALA A 113 -8.83 6.53 -6.63
C ALA A 113 -8.80 6.76 -8.16
N GLY A 114 -7.85 6.14 -8.87
CA GLY A 114 -7.74 6.20 -10.32
C GLY A 114 -8.49 5.10 -11.10
N GLN A 115 -9.15 4.16 -10.40
CA GLN A 115 -9.84 3.06 -11.07
C GLN A 115 -11.26 3.44 -11.52
N ALA A 116 -11.80 2.69 -12.49
CA ALA A 116 -13.12 2.93 -13.05
C ALA A 116 -14.29 2.37 -12.21
N PHE A 117 -14.02 1.68 -11.11
CA PHE A 117 -15.01 0.98 -10.29
C PHE A 117 -14.96 1.43 -8.83
N ASP A 118 -16.08 1.31 -8.15
CA ASP A 118 -16.19 1.63 -6.72
C ASP A 118 -15.52 0.57 -5.87
N THR A 119 -14.90 1.00 -4.76
CA THR A 119 -14.27 0.09 -3.80
C THR A 119 -14.51 0.54 -2.36
N GLU A 120 -14.49 -0.42 -1.43
CA GLU A 120 -14.49 -0.16 -0.01
C GLU A 120 -13.27 -0.82 0.64
N LEU A 121 -12.47 -0.03 1.37
CA LEU A 121 -11.32 -0.52 2.12
C LEU A 121 -11.67 -0.67 3.60
N THR A 122 -11.46 -1.87 4.12
CA THR A 122 -11.73 -2.23 5.52
C THR A 122 -10.49 -2.80 6.20
N GLY A 123 -10.55 -2.97 7.49
CA GLY A 123 -9.48 -3.59 8.26
C GLY A 123 -9.95 -4.07 9.62
N ASP A 124 -9.00 -4.55 10.40
CA ASP A 124 -9.28 -5.00 11.76
C ASP A 124 -9.64 -3.82 12.70
N GLU A 125 -9.97 -4.15 13.93
CA GLU A 125 -10.32 -3.15 14.96
C GLU A 125 -9.20 -2.11 15.17
N SER A 126 -7.95 -2.51 15.11
CA SER A 126 -6.80 -1.59 15.27
C SER A 126 -6.66 -0.66 14.08
N LEU A 127 -6.78 -1.17 12.85
CA LEU A 127 -6.71 -0.35 11.63
C LEU A 127 -7.89 0.60 11.54
N SER A 128 -9.09 0.15 11.93
CA SER A 128 -10.32 0.96 11.93
C SER A 128 -10.27 2.16 12.86
N LYS A 129 -9.35 2.20 13.82
CA LYS A 129 -9.14 3.35 14.72
C LYS A 129 -8.12 4.37 14.17
N ARG A 130 -7.41 4.04 13.10
CA ARG A 130 -6.34 4.91 12.55
C ARG A 130 -6.92 5.96 11.61
N PRO A 131 -6.55 7.25 11.77
CA PRO A 131 -7.00 8.29 10.86
C PRO A 131 -6.33 8.13 9.49
N MET A 132 -7.14 8.23 8.43
CA MET A 132 -6.71 8.17 7.02
C MET A 132 -6.84 9.52 6.31
N GLU A 133 -7.26 10.56 7.03
CA GLU A 133 -7.49 11.89 6.45
C GLU A 133 -6.25 12.48 5.78
N ARG A 134 -5.04 12.14 6.30
CA ARG A 134 -3.77 12.58 5.70
C ARG A 134 -3.54 12.08 4.27
N VAL A 135 -4.25 11.04 3.83
CA VAL A 135 -4.25 10.59 2.43
C VAL A 135 -5.55 10.94 1.72
N ALA A 136 -6.69 10.89 2.41
CA ALA A 136 -7.98 11.20 1.81
C ALA A 136 -8.11 12.68 1.42
N ALA A 137 -7.63 13.60 2.26
CA ALA A 137 -7.69 15.04 1.98
C ALA A 137 -6.92 15.41 0.68
N PRO A 138 -5.64 15.09 0.51
CA PRO A 138 -4.95 15.43 -0.73
C PRO A 138 -5.48 14.65 -1.95
N LEU A 139 -5.98 13.43 -1.81
CA LEU A 139 -6.66 12.73 -2.92
C LEU A 139 -7.92 13.45 -3.37
N ARG A 140 -8.71 14.02 -2.44
CA ARG A 140 -9.88 14.87 -2.79
C ARG A 140 -9.46 16.13 -3.52
N LEU A 141 -8.30 16.72 -3.21
CA LEU A 141 -7.73 17.84 -3.99
C LEU A 141 -7.39 17.42 -5.43
N MET A 142 -6.99 16.17 -5.64
CA MET A 142 -6.80 15.59 -6.97
C MET A 142 -8.12 15.30 -7.70
N GLY A 143 -9.28 15.42 -7.04
CA GLY A 143 -10.60 15.13 -7.62
C GLY A 143 -11.15 13.75 -7.25
N ALA A 144 -10.49 12.99 -6.39
CA ALA A 144 -11.03 11.71 -5.91
C ALA A 144 -12.26 11.92 -5.02
N SER A 145 -13.22 11.01 -5.11
CA SER A 145 -14.38 10.95 -4.22
C SER A 145 -14.16 9.85 -3.19
N ILE A 146 -13.84 10.25 -1.97
CA ILE A 146 -13.53 9.34 -0.85
C ILE A 146 -14.37 9.71 0.36
N GLU A 147 -15.19 8.77 0.80
CA GLU A 147 -15.94 8.84 2.05
C GLU A 147 -15.22 8.04 3.14
N SER A 148 -15.32 8.52 4.36
CA SER A 148 -14.77 7.88 5.56
C SER A 148 -15.72 8.05 6.73
N ASN A 149 -15.55 7.25 7.77
CA ASN A 149 -16.25 7.48 9.04
C ASN A 149 -15.71 8.72 9.75
N GLU A 150 -16.41 9.10 10.83
CA GLU A 150 -16.04 10.21 11.68
C GLU A 150 -14.56 10.18 12.07
N GLY A 151 -13.88 11.33 11.97
CA GLY A 151 -12.45 11.46 12.21
C GLY A 151 -11.58 10.88 11.09
N GLY A 152 -12.11 10.72 9.87
CA GLY A 152 -11.37 10.22 8.73
C GLY A 152 -10.95 8.76 8.84
N ARG A 153 -11.73 7.93 9.53
CA ARG A 153 -11.42 6.53 9.84
C ARG A 153 -12.04 5.57 8.84
N PRO A 154 -11.45 4.35 8.69
CA PRO A 154 -12.08 3.27 7.91
C PRO A 154 -13.49 2.90 8.44
N PRO A 155 -14.33 2.31 7.56
CA PRO A 155 -14.07 2.00 6.15
C PRO A 155 -13.89 3.24 5.29
N LEU A 156 -13.07 3.11 4.24
CA LEU A 156 -12.94 4.13 3.20
C LEU A 156 -13.71 3.67 1.97
N LYS A 157 -14.70 4.44 1.55
CA LYS A 157 -15.43 4.20 0.31
C LYS A 157 -14.87 5.10 -0.77
N ILE A 158 -14.33 4.51 -1.81
CA ILE A 158 -13.69 5.21 -2.92
C ILE A 158 -14.56 5.00 -4.15
N LYS A 159 -15.07 6.10 -4.69
CA LYS A 159 -15.88 6.08 -5.91
C LYS A 159 -14.97 6.06 -7.13
N GLY A 160 -15.21 5.10 -8.00
CA GLY A 160 -14.48 4.95 -9.25
C GLY A 160 -14.91 5.94 -10.33
N GLY A 161 -14.17 5.91 -11.45
CA GLY A 161 -14.49 6.72 -12.63
C GLY A 161 -14.28 8.23 -12.44
N GLN A 162 -13.56 8.64 -11.41
CA GLN A 162 -13.22 10.05 -11.23
C GLN A 162 -12.06 10.46 -12.13
N GLN A 163 -12.16 11.65 -12.71
CA GLN A 163 -11.05 12.24 -13.47
C GLN A 163 -10.10 12.95 -12.52
N LEU A 164 -9.02 12.26 -12.17
CA LEU A 164 -8.00 12.83 -11.31
C LEU A 164 -7.19 13.90 -12.07
N LYS A 165 -6.79 14.94 -11.34
CA LYS A 165 -5.90 15.99 -11.83
C LYS A 165 -4.61 15.99 -11.03
N GLY A 166 -3.50 16.24 -11.71
CA GLY A 166 -2.23 16.47 -11.07
C GLY A 166 -2.27 17.68 -10.13
N ILE A 167 -1.52 17.58 -9.03
CA ILE A 167 -1.42 18.67 -8.04
C ILE A 167 0.02 18.91 -7.65
N ASP A 168 0.32 20.13 -7.23
CA ASP A 168 1.53 20.48 -6.51
C ASP A 168 1.20 20.46 -5.02
N TYR A 169 1.75 19.50 -4.28
CA TYR A 169 1.38 19.26 -2.89
C TYR A 169 2.56 19.31 -1.95
N ASP A 170 2.62 20.38 -1.15
CA ASP A 170 3.56 20.52 -0.05
C ASP A 170 3.04 19.77 1.17
N MET A 171 3.68 18.67 1.53
CA MET A 171 3.26 17.86 2.69
C MET A 171 3.52 18.63 3.99
N PRO A 172 2.51 18.76 4.86
CA PRO A 172 2.69 19.42 6.16
C PRO A 172 3.58 18.60 7.11
N MET A 173 3.78 17.34 6.83
CA MET A 173 4.56 16.38 7.64
C MET A 173 5.20 15.33 6.74
N ALA A 174 6.47 15.03 6.98
CA ALA A 174 7.19 13.98 6.26
C ALA A 174 6.51 12.60 6.41
N SER A 175 6.15 11.97 5.30
CA SER A 175 5.48 10.68 5.28
C SER A 175 5.66 9.95 3.96
N ALA A 176 6.48 8.92 3.94
CA ALA A 176 6.64 8.06 2.77
C ALA A 176 5.32 7.45 2.27
N GLN A 177 4.37 7.20 3.16
CA GLN A 177 3.08 6.60 2.80
C GLN A 177 2.16 7.60 2.10
N VAL A 178 2.13 8.86 2.56
CA VAL A 178 1.36 9.94 1.89
C VAL A 178 1.96 10.22 0.52
N LYS A 179 3.29 10.39 0.44
CA LYS A 179 4.00 10.57 -0.83
C LYS A 179 3.68 9.42 -1.80
N SER A 180 3.86 8.16 -1.37
CA SER A 180 3.56 7.00 -2.20
C SER A 180 2.11 6.95 -2.67
N CYS A 181 1.16 7.29 -1.80
CA CYS A 181 -0.27 7.36 -2.13
C CYS A 181 -0.53 8.34 -3.28
N LEU A 182 0.02 9.55 -3.18
CA LEU A 182 -0.17 10.58 -4.20
C LEU A 182 0.56 10.26 -5.51
N LEU A 183 1.73 9.64 -5.46
CA LEU A 183 2.43 9.19 -6.66
C LEU A 183 1.67 8.09 -7.40
N LEU A 184 1.08 7.13 -6.66
CA LEU A 184 0.24 6.10 -7.26
C LEU A 184 -1.05 6.68 -7.88
N ALA A 185 -1.68 7.65 -7.22
CA ALA A 185 -2.82 8.37 -7.79
C ALA A 185 -2.41 9.20 -9.01
N GLY A 186 -1.22 9.81 -8.97
CA GLY A 186 -0.65 10.59 -10.07
C GLY A 186 -0.45 9.81 -11.36
N MET A 187 -0.30 8.47 -11.30
CA MET A 187 -0.23 7.62 -12.50
C MET A 187 -1.53 7.66 -13.34
N TYR A 188 -2.64 8.08 -12.75
CA TYR A 188 -3.97 8.16 -13.36
C TYR A 188 -4.45 9.60 -13.55
N ALA A 189 -3.69 10.58 -13.06
CA ALA A 189 -4.09 11.98 -13.09
C ALA A 189 -3.74 12.64 -14.44
N ASP A 190 -4.60 13.55 -14.87
CA ASP A 190 -4.29 14.46 -15.97
C ASP A 190 -3.36 15.58 -15.45
N GLY A 191 -2.26 15.79 -16.15
CA GLY A 191 -1.23 16.76 -15.77
C GLY A 191 -0.17 16.21 -14.80
N GLU A 192 0.68 17.08 -14.31
CA GLU A 192 1.81 16.74 -13.43
C GLU A 192 1.38 16.66 -11.97
N THR A 193 1.81 15.61 -11.27
CA THR A 193 1.69 15.50 -9.81
C THR A 193 3.07 15.67 -9.19
N ARG A 194 3.23 16.74 -8.39
CA ARG A 194 4.46 17.03 -7.65
C ARG A 194 4.19 16.94 -6.15
N VAL A 195 5.06 16.25 -5.43
CA VAL A 195 4.96 16.11 -3.97
C VAL A 195 6.26 16.57 -3.34
N THR A 196 6.19 17.63 -2.53
CA THR A 196 7.31 18.16 -1.75
C THR A 196 7.22 17.67 -0.31
N GLU A 197 8.29 17.06 0.20
CA GLU A 197 8.36 16.62 1.59
C GLU A 197 9.28 17.52 2.43
N PRO A 198 8.88 17.86 3.68
CA PRO A 198 9.66 18.77 4.52
C PRO A 198 10.96 18.15 5.06
N ALA A 199 11.10 16.83 5.01
CA ALA A 199 12.30 16.09 5.36
C ALA A 199 12.34 14.77 4.57
N PRO A 200 13.53 14.24 4.24
CA PRO A 200 13.65 13.01 3.47
C PRO A 200 12.96 11.81 4.12
N THR A 201 12.20 11.08 3.34
CA THR A 201 11.59 9.80 3.73
C THR A 201 12.05 8.68 2.80
N ARG A 202 11.60 7.44 3.07
CA ARG A 202 11.91 6.30 2.19
C ARG A 202 11.37 6.54 0.78
N ASP A 203 12.20 6.24 -0.22
CA ASP A 203 11.98 6.50 -1.66
C ASP A 203 11.68 5.20 -2.46
N HIS A 204 11.10 4.21 -1.77
CA HIS A 204 10.84 2.89 -2.40
C HIS A 204 9.90 2.99 -3.59
N THR A 205 8.84 3.80 -3.52
CA THR A 205 7.89 3.95 -4.63
C THR A 205 8.57 4.59 -5.84
N GLU A 206 9.31 5.66 -5.64
CA GLU A 206 10.00 6.40 -6.69
C GLU A 206 11.02 5.52 -7.41
N ARG A 207 11.83 4.80 -6.64
CA ARG A 207 12.82 3.87 -7.22
C ARG A 207 12.18 2.72 -7.96
N MET A 208 11.11 2.14 -7.42
CA MET A 208 10.44 1.02 -8.07
C MET A 208 9.69 1.45 -9.31
N LEU A 209 9.02 2.60 -9.31
CA LEU A 209 8.37 3.14 -10.53
C LEU A 209 9.37 3.37 -11.68
N ASN A 210 10.63 3.70 -11.37
CA ASN A 210 11.67 3.81 -12.38
C ASN A 210 12.19 2.46 -12.90
N GLY A 211 11.88 1.37 -12.19
CA GLY A 211 12.32 0.02 -12.53
C GLY A 211 11.27 -0.84 -13.22
N PHE A 212 10.02 -0.40 -13.19
CA PHE A 212 8.87 -1.02 -13.87
C PHE A 212 8.51 -0.23 -15.12
#